data_5b91c1c418b56f90338e667cd324a692
#
_entry.id   5b91c1c418b56f90338e667cd324a692
#
_cell.length_a   1.000
_cell.length_b   1.000
_cell.length_c   1.000
_cell.angle_alpha   90.00
_cell.angle_beta   90.00
_cell.angle_gamma   90.00
#
_symmetry.space_group_name_H-M   'P 1'
#
loop_
_entity.id
_entity.type
_entity.pdbx_description
1 polymer ?
#
loop_
_entity_poly.entity_id
_entity_poly.type
_entity_poly.pdbx_seq_one_letter_code
_entity_poly.pdbx_strand_id
1 'polypeptide(L)'
;MSFADALNALPEASGARLLLRDAAGVEVASIENAPGTSGSFRVYAYLAQKYGGITAAAAAEGLRTFAEHADDARLNPGRHPNIDRLLALQAADATLHVVIE
;
A
#
# COMPACT_ATOMS: atom_id res chain seq x y z
N MET A 1 -7.89 -9.29 -13.96
CA MET A 1 -7.53 -7.85 -14.08
C MET A 1 -6.07 -7.69 -13.71
N SER A 2 -5.30 -6.98 -14.51
CA SER A 2 -3.90 -6.71 -14.21
C SER A 2 -3.76 -5.53 -13.25
N PHE A 3 -2.57 -5.38 -12.67
CA PHE A 3 -2.26 -4.22 -11.83
C PHE A 3 -2.42 -2.90 -12.61
N ALA A 4 -1.98 -2.87 -13.87
CA ALA A 4 -2.12 -1.67 -14.70
C ALA A 4 -3.59 -1.27 -14.86
N ASP A 5 -4.47 -2.23 -15.10
CA ASP A 5 -5.91 -1.98 -15.23
C ASP A 5 -6.50 -1.48 -13.92
N ALA A 6 -6.13 -2.13 -12.79
CA ALA A 6 -6.61 -1.74 -11.48
C ALA A 6 -6.14 -0.33 -11.11
N LEU A 7 -4.86 -0.02 -11.38
CA LEU A 7 -4.28 1.30 -11.10
C LEU A 7 -4.98 2.40 -11.89
N ASN A 8 -5.29 2.16 -13.16
CA ASN A 8 -5.99 3.12 -14.00
C ASN A 8 -7.41 3.42 -13.52
N ALA A 9 -8.02 2.50 -12.79
CA ALA A 9 -9.36 2.68 -12.22
C ALA A 9 -9.34 3.47 -10.90
N LEU A 10 -8.17 3.64 -10.28
CA LEU A 10 -8.07 4.39 -9.03
C LEU A 10 -8.07 5.90 -9.29
N PRO A 11 -8.59 6.71 -8.33
CA PRO A 11 -8.46 8.16 -8.42
C PRO A 11 -6.99 8.57 -8.35
N GLU A 12 -6.68 9.71 -8.94
CA GLU A 12 -5.35 10.27 -8.80
C GLU A 12 -5.11 10.68 -7.35
N ALA A 13 -3.85 10.56 -6.92
CA ALA A 13 -3.43 10.99 -5.60
C ALA A 13 -2.35 12.05 -5.73
N SER A 14 -2.43 13.10 -4.91
CA SER A 14 -1.46 14.18 -4.90
C SER A 14 -0.67 14.16 -3.60
N GLY A 15 0.54 14.70 -3.65
CA GLY A 15 1.46 14.75 -2.53
C GLY A 15 2.84 14.30 -2.96
N ALA A 16 3.86 14.65 -2.15
CA ALA A 16 5.24 14.29 -2.43
C ALA A 16 5.59 12.90 -1.90
N ARG A 17 5.06 12.55 -0.73
CA ARG A 17 5.31 11.26 -0.09
C ARG A 17 4.19 10.90 0.88
N LEU A 18 4.14 9.62 1.22
CA LEU A 18 3.21 9.07 2.17
C LEU A 18 4.01 8.44 3.31
N LEU A 19 3.69 8.81 4.54
CA LEU A 19 4.33 8.26 5.73
C LEU A 19 3.41 7.25 6.38
N LEU A 20 3.97 6.14 6.84
CA LEU A 20 3.25 5.08 7.54
C LEU A 20 3.71 5.06 8.99
N ARG A 21 2.77 5.18 9.93
CA ARG A 21 3.03 5.21 11.37
C ARG A 21 2.30 4.08 12.06
N ASP A 22 2.95 3.52 13.07
CA ASP A 22 2.33 2.50 13.92
C ASP A 22 1.38 3.13 14.95
N ALA A 23 0.80 2.30 15.82
CA ALA A 23 -0.15 2.75 16.84
C ALA A 23 0.48 3.72 17.85
N ALA A 24 1.80 3.68 18.03
CA ALA A 24 2.52 4.59 18.90
C ALA A 24 2.88 5.91 18.21
N GLY A 25 2.56 6.07 16.93
CA GLY A 25 2.88 7.25 16.15
C GLY A 25 4.28 7.26 15.58
N VAL A 26 5.00 6.13 15.66
CA VAL A 26 6.36 6.01 15.12
C VAL A 26 6.28 5.74 13.62
N GLU A 27 7.05 6.51 12.84
CA GLU A 27 7.17 6.28 11.41
C GLU A 27 7.92 4.98 11.16
N VAL A 28 7.28 4.04 10.46
CA VAL A 28 7.86 2.72 10.17
C VAL A 28 8.24 2.56 8.71
N ALA A 29 7.69 3.39 7.82
CA ALA A 29 8.00 3.36 6.39
C ALA A 29 7.51 4.64 5.71
N SER A 30 7.99 4.86 4.49
CA SER A 30 7.49 5.93 3.63
C SER A 30 7.46 5.45 2.19
N ILE A 31 6.59 6.06 1.39
CA ILE A 31 6.48 5.78 -0.04
C ILE A 31 6.53 7.11 -0.78
N GLU A 32 7.53 7.27 -1.65
CA GLU A 32 7.66 8.49 -2.46
C GLU A 32 6.69 8.45 -3.64
N ASN A 33 6.11 9.61 -3.96
CA ASN A 33 5.32 9.77 -5.19
C ASN A 33 6.28 10.12 -6.33
N ALA A 34 6.96 9.11 -6.85
CA ALA A 34 8.04 9.26 -7.81
C ALA A 34 8.05 8.09 -8.79
N PRO A 35 8.75 8.21 -9.93
CA PRO A 35 8.88 7.08 -10.85
C PRO A 35 9.38 5.83 -10.13
N GLY A 36 8.72 4.71 -10.37
CA GLY A 36 9.03 3.43 -9.73
C GLY A 36 8.25 3.15 -8.45
N THR A 37 7.73 4.17 -7.77
CA THR A 37 6.93 4.00 -6.54
C THR A 37 5.59 4.74 -6.58
N SER A 38 5.32 5.53 -7.61
CA SER A 38 4.07 6.29 -7.71
C SER A 38 2.83 5.40 -7.74
N GLY A 39 2.94 4.20 -8.31
CA GLY A 39 1.84 3.23 -8.31
C GLY A 39 1.49 2.78 -6.90
N SER A 40 2.50 2.41 -6.10
CA SER A 40 2.30 2.04 -4.70
C SER A 40 1.78 3.20 -3.87
N PHE A 41 2.30 4.42 -4.09
CA PHE A 41 1.80 5.63 -3.44
C PHE A 41 0.30 5.78 -3.68
N ARG A 42 -0.13 5.64 -4.94
CA ARG A 42 -1.54 5.80 -5.33
C ARG A 42 -2.43 4.74 -4.70
N VAL A 43 -2.00 3.49 -4.68
CA VAL A 43 -2.75 2.40 -4.03
C VAL A 43 -2.91 2.67 -2.54
N TYR A 44 -1.83 2.98 -1.84
CA TYR A 44 -1.87 3.24 -0.40
C TYR A 44 -2.72 4.46 -0.07
N ALA A 45 -2.62 5.54 -0.85
CA ALA A 45 -3.43 6.74 -0.64
C ALA A 45 -4.93 6.43 -0.78
N TYR A 46 -5.29 5.64 -1.77
CA TYR A 46 -6.67 5.19 -1.97
C TYR A 46 -7.18 4.36 -0.80
N LEU A 47 -6.37 3.38 -0.35
CA LEU A 47 -6.73 2.52 0.77
C LEU A 47 -6.91 3.32 2.06
N ALA A 48 -6.01 4.26 2.32
CA ALA A 48 -6.09 5.09 3.51
C ALA A 48 -7.35 5.94 3.52
N GLN A 49 -7.73 6.50 2.38
CA GLN A 49 -8.95 7.28 2.26
C GLN A 49 -10.19 6.42 2.49
N LYS A 50 -10.21 5.23 1.91
CA LYS A 50 -11.37 4.34 1.99
C LYS A 50 -11.56 3.73 3.37
N TYR A 51 -10.47 3.34 4.04
CA TYR A 51 -10.51 2.58 5.29
C TYR A 51 -10.12 3.40 6.53
N GLY A 52 -9.66 4.64 6.35
CA GLY A 52 -9.18 5.46 7.45
C GLY A 52 -7.76 5.11 7.93
N GLY A 53 -7.08 4.22 7.23
CA GLY A 53 -5.73 3.74 7.52
C GLY A 53 -5.48 2.46 6.74
N ILE A 54 -4.29 1.87 6.89
CA ILE A 54 -4.00 0.57 6.27
C ILE A 54 -4.31 -0.51 7.30
N THR A 55 -5.57 -0.91 7.32
CA THR A 55 -6.10 -1.99 8.16
C THR A 55 -5.87 -3.34 7.49
N ALA A 56 -6.18 -4.44 8.18
CA ALA A 56 -6.14 -5.77 7.57
C ALA A 56 -7.09 -5.86 6.36
N ALA A 57 -8.27 -5.24 6.45
CA ALA A 57 -9.22 -5.18 5.33
C ALA A 57 -8.66 -4.37 4.16
N ALA A 58 -8.02 -3.23 4.44
CA ALA A 58 -7.34 -2.43 3.42
C ALA A 58 -6.21 -3.23 2.77
N ALA A 59 -5.43 -3.95 3.57
CA ALA A 59 -4.36 -4.80 3.05
C ALA A 59 -4.91 -5.86 2.09
N ALA A 60 -6.02 -6.49 2.43
CA ALA A 60 -6.66 -7.49 1.56
C ALA A 60 -7.06 -6.88 0.22
N GLU A 61 -7.69 -5.70 0.23
CA GLU A 61 -8.04 -5.01 -1.01
C GLU A 61 -6.80 -4.60 -1.80
N GLY A 62 -5.77 -4.10 -1.12
CA GLY A 62 -4.51 -3.71 -1.77
C GLY A 62 -3.83 -4.89 -2.46
N LEU A 63 -3.83 -6.07 -1.84
CA LEU A 63 -3.27 -7.27 -2.45
C LEU A 63 -4.02 -7.65 -3.73
N ARG A 64 -5.34 -7.52 -3.74
CA ARG A 64 -6.14 -7.75 -4.96
C ARG A 64 -5.81 -6.72 -6.04
N THR A 65 -5.62 -5.46 -5.63
CA THR A 65 -5.28 -4.38 -6.55
C THR A 65 -3.92 -4.57 -7.19
N PHE A 66 -2.92 -5.02 -6.42
CA PHE A 66 -1.59 -5.31 -6.95
C PHE A 66 -1.57 -6.52 -7.90
N ALA A 67 -2.57 -7.38 -7.83
CA ALA A 67 -2.81 -8.49 -8.76
C ALA A 67 -1.57 -9.38 -8.96
N GLU A 68 -1.03 -9.44 -10.18
CA GLU A 68 0.13 -10.28 -10.49
C GLU A 68 1.37 -9.96 -9.66
N HIS A 69 1.53 -8.70 -9.23
CA HIS A 69 2.66 -8.30 -8.38
C HIS A 69 2.52 -8.89 -6.98
N ALA A 70 1.29 -9.07 -6.48
CA ALA A 70 1.07 -9.73 -5.20
C ALA A 70 1.45 -11.20 -5.27
N ASP A 71 1.14 -11.87 -6.37
CA ASP A 71 1.55 -13.26 -6.58
C ASP A 71 3.07 -13.38 -6.62
N ASP A 72 3.75 -12.48 -7.32
CA ASP A 72 5.20 -12.45 -7.37
C ASP A 72 5.82 -12.17 -5.99
N ALA A 73 5.21 -11.30 -5.20
CA ALA A 73 5.67 -11.00 -3.84
C ALA A 73 5.61 -12.23 -2.93
N ARG A 74 4.57 -13.05 -3.06
CA ARG A 74 4.44 -14.29 -2.27
C ARG A 74 5.53 -15.30 -2.63
N LEU A 75 5.89 -15.37 -3.92
CA LEU A 75 6.93 -16.29 -4.40
C LEU A 75 8.34 -15.77 -4.14
N ASN A 76 8.52 -14.46 -4.07
CA ASN A 76 9.83 -13.81 -3.96
C ASN A 76 9.81 -12.73 -2.85
N PRO A 77 9.79 -13.14 -1.56
CA PRO A 77 9.81 -12.19 -0.47
C PRO A 77 10.99 -11.22 -0.56
N GLY A 78 10.74 -9.95 -0.30
CA GLY A 78 11.75 -8.89 -0.39
C GLY A 78 11.80 -8.16 -1.73
N ARG A 79 11.21 -8.70 -2.78
CA ARG A 79 11.20 -8.06 -4.10
C ARG A 79 10.24 -6.88 -4.17
N HIS A 80 9.13 -6.95 -3.43
CA HIS A 80 8.08 -5.92 -3.44
C HIS A 80 7.79 -5.45 -2.00
N PRO A 81 8.63 -4.55 -1.44
CA PRO A 81 8.48 -4.15 -0.02
C PRO A 81 7.10 -3.60 0.33
N ASN A 82 6.47 -2.85 -0.58
CA ASN A 82 5.15 -2.26 -0.32
C ASN A 82 4.03 -3.30 -0.35
N ILE A 83 4.24 -4.43 -1.00
CA ILE A 83 3.32 -5.57 -0.98
C ILE A 83 3.61 -6.46 0.22
N ASP A 84 4.88 -6.72 0.51
CA ASP A 84 5.30 -7.50 1.68
C ASP A 84 4.68 -6.91 2.96
N ARG A 85 4.64 -5.57 3.07
CA ARG A 85 4.02 -4.88 4.21
C ARG A 85 2.54 -5.20 4.32
N LEU A 86 1.81 -5.23 3.20
CA LEU A 86 0.38 -5.58 3.20
C LEU A 86 0.16 -7.02 3.64
N LEU A 87 1.00 -7.94 3.19
CA LEU A 87 0.94 -9.34 3.62
C LEU A 87 1.15 -9.46 5.13
N ALA A 88 2.13 -8.72 5.67
CA ALA A 88 2.43 -8.73 7.09
C ALA A 88 1.28 -8.13 7.92
N LEU A 89 0.69 -7.03 7.47
CA LEU A 89 -0.44 -6.39 8.16
C LEU A 89 -1.66 -7.29 8.19
N GLN A 90 -1.95 -7.98 7.10
CA GLN A 90 -3.06 -8.91 7.03
C GLN A 90 -2.86 -10.08 7.99
N ALA A 91 -1.67 -10.66 8.02
CA ALA A 91 -1.36 -11.79 8.88
C ALA A 91 -1.39 -11.42 10.36
N ALA A 92 -0.97 -10.20 10.72
CA ALA A 92 -0.92 -9.74 12.10
C ALA A 92 -2.22 -9.08 12.56
N ASP A 93 -3.18 -8.85 11.66
CA ASP A 93 -4.39 -8.06 11.91
C ASP A 93 -4.04 -6.71 12.52
N ALA A 94 -3.02 -6.06 11.97
CA ALA A 94 -2.50 -4.79 12.45
C ALA A 94 -2.91 -3.64 11.53
N THR A 95 -2.80 -2.42 12.03
CA THR A 95 -3.15 -1.21 11.29
C THR A 95 -1.99 -0.22 11.32
N LEU A 96 -1.71 0.39 10.17
CA LEU A 96 -0.81 1.53 10.07
C LEU A 96 -1.60 2.79 9.72
N HIS A 97 -1.19 3.92 10.30
CA HIS A 97 -1.78 5.21 10.01
C HIS A 97 -0.99 5.90 8.90
N VAL A 98 -1.70 6.67 8.07
CA VAL A 98 -1.12 7.31 6.88
C VAL A 98 -1.16 8.82 7.03
N VAL A 99 -0.04 9.45 6.73
CA VAL A 99 0.08 10.91 6.58
C VAL A 99 0.67 11.18 5.20
N ILE A 100 0.02 12.05 4.43
CA ILE A 100 0.51 12.46 3.10
C ILE A 100 1.06 13.87 3.20
N GLU A 101 2.30 14.03 2.73
CA GLU A 101 2.99 15.33 2.70
C GLU A 101 3.03 15.97 1.32
#